data_7829b5dd35d912f97a9de05ba19cb12d
#
_entry.id   7829b5dd35d912f97a9de05ba19cb12d
#
_cell.length_a   1.000
_cell.length_b   1.000
_cell.length_c   1.000
_cell.angle_alpha   90.00
_cell.angle_beta   90.00
_cell.angle_gamma   90.00
#
_symmetry.space_group_name_H-M   'P 1'
#
loop_
_entity.id
_entity.type
_entity.pdbx_description
1 polymer ?
#
loop_
_entity_poly.entity_id
_entity_poly.type
_entity_poly.pdbx_seq_one_letter_code
_entity_poly.pdbx_strand_id
1 'polypeptide(L)'
;MIFDIGANSGQFALEILENEFRGKIISFEPTSEVYERLKNNSQKFPNWQIHERTAVGDECGTIMINVAGNLAASSSILPMGKAHLDAAPKANFVGLERVSLITLDSVFKNYVSQSSNCLLKIDVQGYEEQVLKGAVDSIQGIDAIKLECSLV
;
A
#
# COMPACT_ATOMS: atom_id res chain seq x y z
N MET A 1 1.08 11.80 -11.00
CA MET A 1 0.17 11.02 -10.12
C MET A 1 0.99 9.98 -9.37
N ILE A 2 0.58 9.59 -8.15
CA ILE A 2 1.24 8.53 -7.39
C ILE A 2 0.20 7.52 -6.93
N PHE A 3 0.48 6.24 -7.15
CA PHE A 3 -0.19 5.12 -6.50
C PHE A 3 0.71 4.64 -5.35
N ASP A 4 0.21 4.72 -4.12
CA ASP A 4 0.94 4.36 -2.89
C ASP A 4 0.30 3.10 -2.29
N ILE A 5 0.86 1.94 -2.63
CA ILE A 5 0.39 0.63 -2.20
C ILE A 5 1.11 0.23 -0.92
N GLY A 6 0.33 -0.08 0.13
CA GLY A 6 0.84 -0.25 1.48
C GLY A 6 1.20 1.11 2.10
N ALA A 7 0.22 2.01 2.11
CA ALA A 7 0.44 3.39 2.52
C ALA A 7 0.69 3.55 4.02
N ASN A 8 0.34 2.55 4.82
CA ASN A 8 0.35 2.64 6.27
C ASN A 8 -0.42 3.89 6.74
N SER A 9 0.05 4.62 7.74
CA SER A 9 -0.59 5.88 8.17
C SER A 9 -0.29 7.08 7.26
N GLY A 10 0.36 6.84 6.11
CA GLY A 10 0.59 7.84 5.07
C GLY A 10 1.93 8.57 5.17
N GLN A 11 2.94 8.00 5.80
CA GLN A 11 4.23 8.64 6.02
C GLN A 11 4.86 9.13 4.71
N PHE A 12 4.88 8.26 3.69
CA PHE A 12 5.40 8.61 2.36
C PHE A 12 4.62 9.76 1.72
N ALA A 13 3.28 9.69 1.75
CA ALA A 13 2.44 10.73 1.17
C ALA A 13 2.60 12.07 1.90
N LEU A 14 2.66 12.06 3.24
CA LEU A 14 2.89 13.25 4.06
C LEU A 14 4.22 13.91 3.69
N GLU A 15 5.31 13.13 3.65
CA GLU A 15 6.63 13.62 3.32
C GLU A 15 6.65 14.38 1.99
N ILE A 16 6.10 13.79 0.92
CA ILE A 16 6.13 14.42 -0.40
C ILE A 16 5.15 15.60 -0.53
N LEU A 17 4.02 15.57 0.16
CA LEU A 17 3.05 16.68 0.16
C LEU A 17 3.57 17.89 0.94
N GLU A 18 4.25 17.67 2.06
CA GLU A 18 4.94 18.71 2.83
C GLU A 18 6.12 19.33 2.04
N ASN A 19 6.76 18.54 1.16
CA ASN A 19 7.77 18.99 0.21
C ASN A 19 7.16 19.53 -1.11
N GLU A 20 5.94 20.09 -1.03
CA GLU A 20 5.28 20.82 -2.10
C GLU A 20 4.88 19.99 -3.34
N PHE A 21 4.74 18.68 -3.25
CA PHE A 21 4.15 17.91 -4.34
C PHE A 21 2.69 18.33 -4.57
N ARG A 22 2.34 18.66 -5.81
CA ARG A 22 1.01 19.16 -6.19
C ARG A 22 0.20 18.16 -7.01
N GLY A 23 0.81 17.02 -7.36
CA GLY A 23 0.12 15.94 -8.08
C GLY A 23 -0.84 15.16 -7.18
N LYS A 24 -1.68 14.35 -7.81
CA LYS A 24 -2.64 13.49 -7.09
C LYS A 24 -1.94 12.27 -6.50
N ILE A 25 -2.31 11.88 -5.29
CA ILE A 25 -1.89 10.63 -4.63
C ILE A 25 -3.12 9.79 -4.37
N ILE A 26 -3.02 8.48 -4.68
CA ILE A 26 -4.03 7.46 -4.35
C ILE A 26 -3.36 6.44 -3.44
N SER A 27 -3.78 6.37 -2.18
CA SER A 27 -3.20 5.44 -1.20
C SER A 27 -4.13 4.26 -0.92
N PHE A 28 -3.52 3.08 -0.74
CA PHE A 28 -4.18 1.80 -0.44
C PHE A 28 -3.61 1.24 0.86
N GLU A 29 -4.48 0.92 1.79
CA GLU A 29 -4.11 0.36 3.09
C GLU A 29 -5.17 -0.66 3.53
N PRO A 30 -4.78 -1.91 3.83
CA PRO A 30 -5.73 -2.97 4.16
C PRO A 30 -6.10 -3.05 5.65
N THR A 31 -5.21 -2.65 6.58
CA THR A 31 -5.44 -2.85 8.01
C THR A 31 -6.36 -1.78 8.60
N SER A 32 -7.34 -2.18 9.41
CA SER A 32 -8.46 -1.32 9.82
C SER A 32 -8.01 -0.11 10.64
N GLU A 33 -7.20 -0.31 11.67
CA GLU A 33 -6.75 0.77 12.56
C GLU A 33 -5.89 1.80 11.81
N VAL A 34 -4.96 1.29 10.97
CA VAL A 34 -4.04 2.15 10.22
C VAL A 34 -4.76 2.90 9.11
N TYR A 35 -5.73 2.26 8.46
CA TYR A 35 -6.59 2.88 7.45
C TYR A 35 -7.34 4.10 8.00
N GLU A 36 -7.89 4.02 9.22
CA GLU A 36 -8.56 5.18 9.83
C GLU A 36 -7.57 6.32 10.15
N ARG A 37 -6.34 5.99 10.55
CA ARG A 37 -5.29 7.00 10.72
C ARG A 37 -4.90 7.65 9.40
N LEU A 38 -4.74 6.85 8.35
CA LEU A 38 -4.45 7.30 7.00
C LEU A 38 -5.52 8.28 6.50
N LYS A 39 -6.80 7.93 6.65
CA LYS A 39 -7.93 8.81 6.31
C LYS A 39 -7.89 10.14 7.06
N ASN A 40 -7.61 10.11 8.36
CA ASN A 40 -7.51 11.32 9.15
C ASN A 40 -6.36 12.24 8.68
N ASN A 41 -5.22 11.65 8.35
CA ASN A 41 -4.06 12.40 7.86
C ASN A 41 -4.32 13.02 6.47
N SER A 42 -5.05 12.31 5.60
CA SER A 42 -5.32 12.79 4.24
C SER A 42 -6.26 14.00 4.18
N GLN A 43 -7.11 14.21 5.18
CA GLN A 43 -8.09 15.32 5.20
C GLN A 43 -7.47 16.70 5.02
N LYS A 44 -6.19 16.87 5.33
CA LYS A 44 -5.45 18.14 5.20
C LYS A 44 -5.05 18.46 3.76
N PHE A 45 -5.11 17.48 2.87
CA PHE A 45 -4.56 17.58 1.51
C PHE A 45 -5.63 17.20 0.47
N PRO A 46 -6.19 18.15 -0.28
CA PRO A 46 -7.28 17.89 -1.23
C PRO A 46 -6.86 17.03 -2.44
N ASN A 47 -5.56 16.93 -2.70
CA ASN A 47 -4.98 16.12 -3.77
C ASN A 47 -4.56 14.71 -3.30
N TRP A 48 -4.86 14.32 -2.06
CA TRP A 48 -4.60 13.00 -1.52
C TRP A 48 -5.90 12.23 -1.28
N GLN A 49 -6.15 11.23 -2.09
CA GLN A 49 -7.32 10.36 -2.02
C GLN A 49 -6.93 9.01 -1.42
N ILE A 50 -7.77 8.50 -0.53
CA ILE A 50 -7.64 7.15 0.01
C ILE A 50 -8.65 6.26 -0.70
N HIS A 51 -8.19 5.13 -1.26
CA HIS A 51 -9.06 4.09 -1.78
C HIS A 51 -9.82 3.41 -0.65
N GLU A 52 -10.93 2.72 -0.93
CA GLU A 52 -11.62 1.87 0.06
C GLU A 52 -10.63 0.90 0.71
N ARG A 53 -10.87 0.55 1.98
CA ARG A 53 -10.01 -0.36 2.72
C ARG A 53 -9.84 -1.69 1.99
N THR A 54 -8.67 -1.91 1.40
CA THR A 54 -8.36 -3.06 0.56
C THR A 54 -6.86 -3.37 0.50
N ALA A 55 -6.54 -4.64 0.28
CA ALA A 55 -5.21 -5.08 -0.14
C ALA A 55 -5.13 -5.08 -1.67
N VAL A 56 -3.92 -4.89 -2.20
CA VAL A 56 -3.63 -5.01 -3.63
C VAL A 56 -2.76 -6.24 -3.84
N GLY A 57 -3.10 -7.07 -4.83
CA GLY A 57 -2.39 -8.29 -5.17
C GLY A 57 -2.68 -8.77 -6.58
N ASP A 58 -2.55 -10.07 -6.83
CA ASP A 58 -2.61 -10.70 -8.15
C ASP A 58 -4.02 -11.15 -8.58
N GLU A 59 -4.99 -11.12 -7.67
CA GLU A 59 -6.38 -11.50 -7.95
C GLU A 59 -7.39 -10.62 -7.19
N CYS A 60 -8.66 -10.66 -7.59
CA CYS A 60 -9.75 -10.03 -6.87
C CYS A 60 -10.46 -11.05 -5.98
N GLY A 61 -10.70 -10.69 -4.70
CA GLY A 61 -11.33 -11.60 -3.75
C GLY A 61 -11.28 -11.10 -2.31
N THR A 62 -10.92 -11.98 -1.41
CA THR A 62 -10.76 -11.70 0.02
C THR A 62 -9.56 -12.44 0.57
N ILE A 63 -8.79 -11.77 1.40
CA ILE A 63 -7.58 -12.33 2.02
C ILE A 63 -7.55 -12.08 3.52
N MET A 64 -6.79 -12.90 4.25
CA MET A 64 -6.49 -12.71 5.67
C MET A 64 -5.13 -12.04 5.83
N ILE A 65 -5.06 -10.97 6.58
CA ILE A 65 -3.82 -10.23 6.87
C ILE A 65 -3.44 -10.40 8.33
N ASN A 66 -2.17 -10.72 8.56
CA ASN A 66 -1.59 -10.73 9.90
C ASN A 66 -1.31 -9.29 10.34
N VAL A 67 -1.96 -8.84 11.39
CA VAL A 67 -1.78 -7.49 11.94
C VAL A 67 -0.64 -7.52 12.96
N ALA A 68 0.38 -6.68 12.75
CA ALA A 68 1.50 -6.56 13.67
C ALA A 68 1.22 -5.57 14.80
N GLY A 69 1.73 -5.89 16.00
CA GLY A 69 1.53 -5.06 17.20
C GLY A 69 2.29 -3.73 17.22
N ASN A 70 3.19 -3.50 16.26
CA ASN A 70 3.96 -2.27 16.12
C ASN A 70 3.27 -1.21 15.24
N LEU A 71 1.98 -0.94 15.53
CA LEU A 71 1.13 -0.04 14.74
C LEU A 71 0.95 -0.51 13.28
N ALA A 72 0.92 -1.82 13.08
CA ALA A 72 0.82 -2.49 11.78
C ALA A 72 1.96 -2.16 10.79
N ALA A 73 3.06 -1.56 11.25
CA ALA A 73 4.20 -1.21 10.38
C ALA A 73 4.83 -2.42 9.67
N SER A 74 4.65 -3.62 10.23
CA SER A 74 5.12 -4.89 9.66
C SER A 74 3.98 -5.87 9.39
N SER A 75 2.75 -5.37 9.21
CA SER A 75 1.61 -6.23 8.85
C SER A 75 1.81 -6.81 7.47
N SER A 76 1.58 -8.10 7.31
CA SER A 76 1.83 -8.82 6.06
C SER A 76 0.80 -9.92 5.83
N ILE A 77 0.55 -10.22 4.58
CA ILE A 77 -0.21 -11.39 4.14
C ILE A 77 0.61 -12.66 4.40
N LEU A 78 1.93 -12.56 4.30
CA LEU A 78 2.84 -13.69 4.55
C LEU A 78 3.18 -13.84 6.03
N PRO A 79 3.47 -15.08 6.51
CA PRO A 79 4.05 -15.30 7.84
C PRO A 79 5.40 -14.59 7.97
N MET A 80 5.66 -13.94 9.11
CA MET A 80 6.99 -13.39 9.36
C MET A 80 8.06 -14.49 9.39
N GLY A 81 9.15 -14.29 8.66
CA GLY A 81 10.33 -15.15 8.74
C GLY A 81 11.01 -15.02 10.13
N LYS A 82 11.69 -16.09 10.58
CA LYS A 82 12.41 -16.10 11.88
C LYS A 82 13.40 -14.95 12.02
N ALA A 83 14.12 -14.59 10.96
CA ALA A 83 15.09 -13.50 10.98
C ALA A 83 14.43 -12.13 11.28
N HIS A 84 13.20 -11.91 10.80
CA HIS A 84 12.45 -10.69 11.08
C HIS A 84 11.95 -10.63 12.53
N LEU A 85 11.49 -11.75 13.09
CA LEU A 85 11.08 -11.85 14.49
C LEU A 85 12.25 -11.61 15.46
N ASP A 86 13.44 -12.09 15.12
CA ASP A 86 14.66 -11.89 15.91
C ASP A 86 15.13 -10.42 15.87
N ALA A 87 14.98 -9.74 14.74
CA ALA A 87 15.36 -8.35 14.56
C ALA A 87 14.34 -7.34 15.14
N ALA A 88 13.07 -7.71 15.21
CA ALA A 88 11.98 -6.85 15.70
C ALA A 88 11.02 -7.62 16.63
N PRO A 89 11.41 -7.88 17.90
CA PRO A 89 10.60 -8.65 18.86
C PRO A 89 9.20 -8.08 19.14
N LYS A 90 9.00 -6.78 18.87
CA LYS A 90 7.69 -6.10 18.99
C LYS A 90 6.78 -6.27 17.77
N ALA A 91 7.26 -6.87 16.71
CA ALA A 91 6.50 -7.10 15.49
C ALA A 91 5.63 -8.38 15.54
N ASN A 92 5.40 -8.95 16.75
CA ASN A 92 4.51 -10.10 16.90
C ASN A 92 3.11 -9.77 16.36
N PHE A 93 2.53 -10.72 15.62
CA PHE A 93 1.16 -10.61 15.16
C PHE A 93 0.20 -10.59 16.36
N VAL A 94 -0.67 -9.58 16.36
CA VAL A 94 -1.68 -9.39 17.43
C VAL A 94 -3.09 -9.78 16.99
N GLY A 95 -3.29 -10.04 15.69
CA GLY A 95 -4.59 -10.43 15.15
C GLY A 95 -4.54 -10.80 13.68
N LEU A 96 -5.69 -11.23 13.19
CA LEU A 96 -5.97 -11.51 11.78
C LEU A 96 -7.15 -10.63 11.35
N GLU A 97 -7.03 -9.96 10.22
CA GLU A 97 -8.12 -9.21 9.61
C GLU A 97 -8.47 -9.77 8.24
N ARG A 98 -9.76 -9.92 8.00
CA ARG A 98 -10.29 -10.20 6.67
C ARG A 98 -10.46 -8.90 5.91
N VAL A 99 -9.93 -8.84 4.69
CA VAL A 99 -9.95 -7.64 3.85
C VAL A 99 -10.22 -8.00 2.39
N SER A 100 -10.82 -7.09 1.66
CA SER A 100 -10.95 -7.20 0.20
C SER A 100 -9.57 -7.19 -0.46
N LEU A 101 -9.39 -8.02 -1.48
CA LEU A 101 -8.21 -8.08 -2.33
C LEU A 101 -8.62 -7.65 -3.74
N ILE A 102 -7.84 -6.76 -4.34
CA ILE A 102 -8.05 -6.30 -5.72
C ILE A 102 -6.73 -6.32 -6.48
N THR A 103 -6.81 -6.30 -7.81
CA THR A 103 -5.64 -6.04 -8.65
C THR A 103 -5.52 -4.54 -8.94
N LEU A 104 -4.30 -4.03 -9.16
CA LEU A 104 -4.15 -2.65 -9.61
C LEU A 104 -4.84 -2.44 -10.97
N ASP A 105 -4.76 -3.43 -11.86
CA ASP A 105 -5.41 -3.39 -13.17
C ASP A 105 -6.93 -3.16 -13.11
N SER A 106 -7.58 -3.66 -12.06
CA SER A 106 -9.03 -3.51 -11.88
C SER A 106 -9.47 -2.07 -11.56
N VAL A 107 -8.57 -1.25 -11.01
CA VAL A 107 -8.90 0.10 -10.54
C VAL A 107 -8.09 1.22 -11.21
N PHE A 108 -6.96 0.92 -11.83
CA PHE A 108 -6.01 1.90 -12.37
C PHE A 108 -6.68 2.92 -13.28
N LYS A 109 -7.49 2.46 -14.23
CA LYS A 109 -8.18 3.31 -15.21
C LYS A 109 -9.19 4.28 -14.60
N ASN A 110 -9.64 4.04 -13.36
CA ASN A 110 -10.55 4.94 -12.66
C ASN A 110 -9.86 6.23 -12.19
N TYR A 111 -8.54 6.22 -12.11
CA TYR A 111 -7.73 7.30 -11.56
C TYR A 111 -6.87 8.03 -12.58
N VAL A 112 -6.47 7.35 -13.66
CA VAL A 112 -5.48 7.85 -14.61
C VAL A 112 -6.14 8.48 -15.82
N SER A 113 -5.67 9.66 -16.22
CA SER A 113 -5.95 10.27 -17.52
C SER A 113 -4.77 10.05 -18.48
N GLN A 114 -5.01 10.14 -19.80
CA GLN A 114 -4.03 9.83 -20.86
C GLN A 114 -2.71 10.62 -20.81
N SER A 115 -2.61 11.69 -20.02
CA SER A 115 -1.44 12.57 -19.93
C SER A 115 -0.80 12.63 -18.54
N SER A 116 -1.07 11.67 -17.67
CA SER A 116 -0.54 11.67 -16.30
C SER A 116 0.78 10.93 -16.22
N ASN A 117 1.85 11.59 -15.78
CA ASN A 117 3.04 10.87 -15.31
C ASN A 117 2.69 10.13 -14.02
N CYS A 118 2.95 8.83 -13.99
CA CYS A 118 2.58 7.94 -12.89
C CYS A 118 3.80 7.33 -12.19
N LEU A 119 3.84 7.46 -10.87
CA LEU A 119 4.73 6.70 -9.99
C LEU A 119 3.90 5.63 -9.27
N LEU A 120 4.39 4.40 -9.26
CA LEU A 120 3.88 3.32 -8.41
C LEU A 120 4.88 3.09 -7.27
N LYS A 121 4.47 3.35 -6.02
CA LYS A 121 5.19 2.93 -4.82
C LYS A 121 4.54 1.66 -4.28
N ILE A 122 5.36 0.65 -3.98
CA ILE A 122 4.92 -0.63 -3.38
C ILE A 122 5.76 -0.90 -2.14
N ASP A 123 5.08 -1.08 -1.01
CA ASP A 123 5.67 -1.40 0.28
C ASP A 123 4.65 -2.23 1.07
N VAL A 124 4.60 -3.52 0.78
CA VAL A 124 3.57 -4.46 1.27
C VAL A 124 4.16 -5.63 2.05
N GLN A 125 5.40 -5.47 2.49
CA GLN A 125 6.08 -6.36 3.43
C GLN A 125 6.11 -7.83 2.96
N GLY A 126 6.64 -8.03 1.74
CA GLY A 126 6.87 -9.36 1.15
C GLY A 126 5.79 -9.81 0.15
N TYR A 127 4.81 -8.98 -0.17
CA TYR A 127 3.75 -9.29 -1.15
C TYR A 127 3.91 -8.48 -2.47
N GLU A 128 5.09 -7.88 -2.70
CA GLU A 128 5.40 -6.99 -3.82
C GLU A 128 5.26 -7.69 -5.17
N GLU A 129 5.68 -8.97 -5.25
CA GLU A 129 5.56 -9.78 -6.46
C GLU A 129 4.09 -9.95 -6.89
N GLN A 130 3.20 -10.19 -5.95
CA GLN A 130 1.76 -10.34 -6.21
C GLN A 130 1.13 -9.02 -6.65
N VAL A 131 1.54 -7.90 -6.05
CA VAL A 131 1.11 -6.57 -6.51
C VAL A 131 1.52 -6.34 -7.96
N LEU A 132 2.76 -6.68 -8.32
CA LEU A 132 3.25 -6.55 -9.71
C LEU A 132 2.53 -7.48 -10.68
N LYS A 133 2.19 -8.71 -10.26
CA LYS A 133 1.37 -9.64 -11.06
C LYS A 133 -0.03 -9.10 -11.33
N GLY A 134 -0.61 -8.37 -10.38
CA GLY A 134 -1.91 -7.72 -10.53
C GLY A 134 -1.86 -6.35 -11.23
N ALA A 135 -0.71 -5.95 -11.76
CA ALA A 135 -0.46 -4.66 -12.40
C ALA A 135 0.02 -4.80 -13.86
N VAL A 136 -0.16 -5.95 -14.50
CA VAL A 136 0.43 -6.28 -15.81
C VAL A 136 0.00 -5.28 -16.90
N ASP A 137 -1.27 -4.90 -16.91
CA ASP A 137 -1.79 -3.91 -17.88
C ASP A 137 -1.46 -2.49 -17.42
N SER A 138 -1.58 -2.21 -16.13
CA SER A 138 -1.37 -0.89 -15.53
C SER A 138 0.09 -0.42 -15.66
N ILE A 139 1.04 -1.34 -15.62
CA ILE A 139 2.47 -1.03 -15.67
C ILE A 139 2.87 -0.29 -16.95
N GLN A 140 2.12 -0.46 -18.03
CA GLN A 140 2.36 0.25 -19.30
C GLN A 140 2.05 1.76 -19.20
N GLY A 141 1.25 2.17 -18.21
CA GLY A 141 0.92 3.56 -17.91
C GLY A 141 1.68 4.13 -16.72
N ILE A 142 2.72 3.42 -16.23
CA ILE A 142 3.54 3.82 -15.08
C ILE A 142 4.94 4.18 -15.56
N ASP A 143 5.38 5.41 -15.26
CA ASP A 143 6.68 5.93 -15.69
C ASP A 143 7.82 5.55 -14.73
N ALA A 144 7.51 5.29 -13.46
CA ALA A 144 8.49 4.90 -12.45
C ALA A 144 7.88 4.00 -11.38
N ILE A 145 8.69 3.08 -10.83
CA ILE A 145 8.32 2.19 -9.73
C ILE A 145 9.32 2.37 -8.60
N LYS A 146 8.80 2.58 -7.38
CA LYS A 146 9.55 2.52 -6.13
C LYS A 146 9.13 1.26 -5.37
N LEU A 147 10.06 0.33 -5.20
CA LEU A 147 9.87 -0.89 -4.42
C LEU A 147 10.65 -0.81 -3.11
N GLU A 148 10.04 -1.24 -2.01
CA GLU A 148 10.74 -1.56 -0.79
C GLU A 148 10.87 -3.08 -0.69
N CYS A 149 12.08 -3.60 -0.87
CA CYS A 149 12.37 -5.03 -0.84
C CYS A 149 13.21 -5.36 0.40
N SER A 150 12.72 -6.28 1.22
CA SER A 150 13.55 -6.87 2.28
C SER A 150 14.50 -7.88 1.65
N LEU A 151 15.80 -7.64 1.73
CA LEU A 151 16.82 -8.65 1.40
C LEU A 151 16.92 -9.62 2.58
N VAL A 152 16.49 -10.87 2.38
CA VAL A 152 16.60 -11.96 3.35
C VAL A 152 17.84 -12.78 3.04
#